data_0fb446ccd397b539019bac79eb322bb8
#
_entry.id   0fb446ccd397b539019bac79eb322bb8
#
_cell.length_a   1.000
_cell.length_b   1.000
_cell.length_c   1.000
_cell.angle_alpha   90.00
_cell.angle_beta   90.00
_cell.angle_gamma   90.00
#
_symmetry.space_group_name_H-M   'P 1'
#
loop_
_entity.id
_entity.type
_entity.pdbx_description
1 polymer ?
#
loop_
_entity_poly.entity_id
_entity_poly.type
_entity_poly.pdbx_seq_one_letter_code
_entity_poly.pdbx_strand_id
1 'polypeptide(L)'
;MRLLGKALTFDDVLLVPAYSQVLPKDTSLATQFTRNIRLNLPLVSAAMDTVTEARLAIAIAQEGGIGIVHKNLTAQEQAAQVAKVKRYESGVLRDPVVITPDTTVRQVMALSDELGVSGFPVCDGRQVVGIVTGRDLRFETRYDQKVSEIMTSRERLITVPEGTTPEQAKHLLNKHKLERLLVVNDAFELKGLITVKDITKQLNFPNAARDSAGKLRVGAAVGVGEGTEERVEALARAGVDAIVVDTAHGHSKGVLDRVRWVKQNYPHIEVIGGNIATGAAALALVEAGADAVKVGIGPGSICTTRIVAGVGVPQIMAVDSVATALKGTGVPLIADGGIRYSGDIAKAIAAGAGTVMMGGMFAGTEEAPGEIVLFQGRSYKSYRGMGSIGAMQQGSADRYFQESSTGNPNADKLVPEGIEGRVPYKGSVVSIIYQMAGGLRASMGYCGCATIEAMHNESQFVEITAAGIRESHVHDVQITKEAPNYRAD
;
A
#
# COMPACT_ATOMS: atom_id res chain seq x y z
N MET A 1 5.06 -30.14 30.41
CA MET A 1 5.14 -28.91 29.54
C MET A 1 5.56 -29.35 28.16
N ARG A 2 4.89 -28.84 27.11
CA ARG A 2 5.27 -29.10 25.70
C ARG A 2 6.06 -27.90 25.17
N LEU A 3 7.37 -27.99 25.15
CA LEU A 3 8.28 -26.95 24.68
C LEU A 3 8.64 -27.26 23.20
N LEU A 4 8.36 -26.31 22.30
CA LEU A 4 8.67 -26.44 20.85
C LEU A 4 10.13 -26.09 20.51
N GLY A 5 10.85 -25.48 21.45
CA GLY A 5 12.25 -25.11 21.28
C GLY A 5 12.52 -23.62 21.51
N LYS A 6 13.71 -23.17 21.10
CA LYS A 6 14.15 -21.77 21.14
C LYS A 6 13.58 -21.00 19.96
N ALA A 7 13.11 -19.79 20.18
CA ALA A 7 12.57 -18.93 19.13
C ALA A 7 13.38 -17.64 19.01
N LEU A 8 13.71 -17.23 17.80
CA LEU A 8 14.60 -16.11 17.49
C LEU A 8 13.83 -14.94 16.88
N THR A 9 14.26 -13.72 17.22
CA THR A 9 13.81 -12.47 16.61
C THR A 9 14.94 -11.80 15.83
N PHE A 10 14.70 -10.58 15.31
CA PHE A 10 15.69 -9.87 14.47
C PHE A 10 17.02 -9.60 15.21
N ASP A 11 16.98 -9.33 16.50
CA ASP A 11 18.17 -9.04 17.30
C ASP A 11 18.99 -10.28 17.69
N ASP A 12 18.44 -11.47 17.48
CA ASP A 12 19.12 -12.73 17.81
C ASP A 12 19.97 -13.26 16.66
N VAL A 13 19.88 -12.68 15.46
CA VAL A 13 20.54 -13.20 14.26
C VAL A 13 21.19 -12.10 13.43
N LEU A 14 22.24 -12.48 12.67
CA LEU A 14 22.82 -11.69 11.59
C LEU A 14 22.89 -12.54 10.31
N LEU A 15 22.86 -11.87 9.16
CA LEU A 15 23.17 -12.51 7.87
C LEU A 15 24.68 -12.67 7.71
N VAL A 16 25.09 -13.83 7.24
CA VAL A 16 26.51 -14.12 7.00
C VAL A 16 26.90 -13.55 5.64
N PRO A 17 27.97 -12.73 5.53
CA PRO A 17 28.49 -12.28 4.25
C PRO A 17 28.94 -13.45 3.38
N ALA A 18 28.66 -13.38 2.08
CA ALA A 18 29.06 -14.40 1.11
C ALA A 18 29.91 -13.80 -0.02
N TYR A 19 30.51 -14.66 -0.83
CA TYR A 19 31.17 -14.20 -2.06
C TYR A 19 30.16 -13.48 -2.95
N SER A 20 30.50 -12.28 -3.40
CA SER A 20 29.60 -11.45 -4.18
C SER A 20 30.26 -10.89 -5.43
N GLN A 21 29.54 -10.96 -6.54
CA GLN A 21 29.79 -10.21 -7.78
C GLN A 21 28.67 -9.19 -8.06
N VAL A 22 27.75 -9.01 -7.07
CA VAL A 22 26.56 -8.18 -7.19
C VAL A 22 26.80 -6.83 -6.53
N LEU A 23 26.65 -5.74 -7.28
CA LEU A 23 26.67 -4.40 -6.70
C LEU A 23 25.26 -4.02 -6.24
N PRO A 24 25.11 -3.26 -5.14
CA PRO A 24 23.80 -2.85 -4.63
C PRO A 24 22.89 -2.22 -5.71
N LYS A 25 23.44 -1.42 -6.63
CA LYS A 25 22.69 -0.78 -7.72
C LYS A 25 22.11 -1.76 -8.75
N ASP A 26 22.71 -2.95 -8.87
CA ASP A 26 22.34 -3.96 -9.88
C ASP A 26 21.34 -4.99 -9.32
N THR A 27 20.94 -4.87 -8.04
CA THR A 27 19.98 -5.76 -7.41
C THR A 27 18.55 -5.44 -7.80
N SER A 28 17.72 -6.48 -7.97
CA SER A 28 16.27 -6.35 -8.18
C SER A 28 15.53 -6.56 -6.87
N LEU A 29 14.70 -5.57 -6.48
CA LEU A 29 13.82 -5.65 -5.31
C LEU A 29 12.42 -6.16 -5.65
N ALA A 30 12.18 -6.53 -6.92
CA ALA A 30 10.90 -7.03 -7.37
C ALA A 30 10.56 -8.36 -6.70
N THR A 31 9.32 -8.48 -6.21
CA THR A 31 8.87 -9.58 -5.35
C THR A 31 7.39 -9.92 -5.54
N GLN A 32 6.95 -11.10 -5.08
CA GLN A 32 5.55 -11.48 -5.00
C GLN A 32 4.94 -10.96 -3.70
N PHE A 33 3.84 -10.21 -3.83
CA PHE A 33 3.02 -9.75 -2.71
C PHE A 33 1.87 -10.71 -2.43
N THR A 34 1.20 -11.13 -3.51
CA THR A 34 0.20 -12.22 -3.50
C THR A 34 0.50 -13.15 -4.67
N ARG A 35 -0.31 -14.20 -4.87
CA ARG A 35 -0.13 -15.13 -6.03
C ARG A 35 -0.03 -14.40 -7.36
N ASN A 36 -0.83 -13.35 -7.57
CA ASN A 36 -0.96 -12.67 -8.86
C ASN A 36 -0.51 -11.20 -8.84
N ILE A 37 -0.21 -10.64 -7.66
CA ILE A 37 0.31 -9.27 -7.55
C ILE A 37 1.80 -9.32 -7.28
N ARG A 38 2.57 -8.74 -8.21
CA ARG A 38 4.00 -8.46 -8.06
C ARG A 38 4.21 -6.99 -7.74
N LEU A 39 5.12 -6.71 -6.82
CA LEU A 39 5.59 -5.36 -6.49
C LEU A 39 7.04 -5.18 -6.95
N ASN A 40 7.42 -3.93 -7.18
CA ASN A 40 8.80 -3.57 -7.53
C ASN A 40 9.65 -3.26 -6.29
N LEU A 41 9.00 -3.13 -5.13
CA LEU A 41 9.61 -2.89 -3.83
C LEU A 41 8.90 -3.73 -2.76
N PRO A 42 9.61 -4.48 -1.90
CA PRO A 42 9.00 -5.39 -0.93
C PRO A 42 8.43 -4.69 0.31
N LEU A 43 7.90 -3.48 0.18
CA LEU A 43 7.41 -2.67 1.28
C LEU A 43 5.89 -2.50 1.24
N VAL A 44 5.25 -2.74 2.38
CA VAL A 44 3.81 -2.60 2.58
C VAL A 44 3.54 -1.68 3.77
N SER A 45 2.64 -0.70 3.65
CA SER A 45 2.26 0.10 4.81
C SER A 45 1.07 -0.52 5.54
N ALA A 46 1.14 -0.51 6.88
CA ALA A 46 0.21 -1.21 7.74
C ALA A 46 -1.19 -0.58 7.75
N ALA A 47 -2.21 -1.44 7.88
CA ALA A 47 -3.61 -1.06 7.95
C ALA A 47 -3.98 -0.48 9.33
N MET A 48 -3.42 0.67 9.66
CA MET A 48 -3.60 1.35 10.94
C MET A 48 -4.08 2.79 10.71
N ASP A 49 -4.97 3.26 11.55
CA ASP A 49 -5.61 4.57 11.42
C ASP A 49 -4.67 5.78 11.64
N THR A 50 -3.47 5.53 12.13
CA THR A 50 -2.37 6.50 12.22
C THR A 50 -1.26 6.26 11.20
N VAL A 51 -1.47 5.38 10.20
CA VAL A 51 -0.45 5.02 9.21
C VAL A 51 -0.95 5.17 7.78
N THR A 52 -2.01 4.44 7.37
CA THR A 52 -2.33 4.32 5.94
C THR A 52 -3.73 4.79 5.59
N GLU A 53 -3.77 5.93 4.93
CA GLU A 53 -4.88 6.41 4.11
C GLU A 53 -4.41 6.67 2.67
N ALA A 54 -5.26 7.26 1.82
CA ALA A 54 -4.96 7.43 0.39
C ALA A 54 -3.64 8.15 0.13
N ARG A 55 -3.26 9.17 0.93
CA ARG A 55 -2.04 9.96 0.71
C ARG A 55 -0.78 9.07 0.83
N LEU A 56 -0.66 8.28 1.89
CA LEU A 56 0.45 7.35 2.06
C LEU A 56 0.37 6.19 1.06
N ALA A 57 -0.84 5.65 0.81
CA ALA A 57 -1.01 4.57 -0.15
C ALA A 57 -0.58 4.97 -1.57
N ILE A 58 -0.83 6.21 -1.99
CA ILE A 58 -0.35 6.76 -3.26
C ILE A 58 1.18 6.83 -3.25
N ALA A 59 1.78 7.45 -2.24
CA ALA A 59 3.22 7.65 -2.19
C ALA A 59 4.01 6.34 -2.21
N ILE A 60 3.60 5.34 -1.41
CA ILE A 60 4.27 4.03 -1.39
C ILE A 60 4.06 3.25 -2.70
N ALA A 61 2.89 3.36 -3.34
CA ALA A 61 2.63 2.72 -4.63
C ALA A 61 3.45 3.35 -5.76
N GLN A 62 3.68 4.67 -5.74
CA GLN A 62 4.56 5.36 -6.68
C GLN A 62 6.01 4.88 -6.58
N GLU A 63 6.49 4.54 -5.40
CA GLU A 63 7.83 3.99 -5.16
C GLU A 63 7.92 2.48 -5.45
N GLY A 64 6.81 1.80 -5.73
CA GLY A 64 6.78 0.39 -6.12
C GLY A 64 6.31 -0.59 -5.04
N GLY A 65 5.91 -0.10 -3.86
CA GLY A 65 5.27 -0.86 -2.79
C GLY A 65 3.74 -0.82 -2.88
N ILE A 66 3.05 -1.09 -1.75
CA ILE A 66 1.58 -1.02 -1.66
C ILE A 66 1.12 -0.55 -0.28
N GLY A 67 0.08 0.27 -0.24
CA GLY A 67 -0.57 0.68 0.99
C GLY A 67 -1.85 -0.12 1.26
N ILE A 68 -2.07 -0.47 2.55
CA ILE A 68 -3.29 -1.12 2.99
C ILE A 68 -4.13 -0.13 3.81
N VAL A 69 -5.25 0.32 3.24
CA VAL A 69 -6.14 1.29 3.90
C VAL A 69 -6.83 0.64 5.10
N HIS A 70 -6.80 1.30 6.25
CA HIS A 70 -7.38 0.79 7.50
C HIS A 70 -8.90 0.77 7.48
N LYS A 71 -9.51 -0.02 8.39
CA LYS A 71 -10.97 -0.19 8.48
C LYS A 71 -11.66 0.68 9.54
N ASN A 72 -10.93 1.48 10.33
CA ASN A 72 -11.49 2.46 11.28
C ASN A 72 -12.09 3.67 10.56
N LEU A 73 -12.97 3.38 9.61
CA LEU A 73 -13.73 4.26 8.72
C LEU A 73 -15.04 3.56 8.41
N THR A 74 -16.05 4.29 8.02
CA THR A 74 -17.23 3.68 7.42
C THR A 74 -16.85 2.94 6.12
N ALA A 75 -17.68 2.02 5.66
CA ALA A 75 -17.41 1.29 4.40
C ALA A 75 -17.27 2.26 3.21
N GLN A 76 -18.11 3.31 3.18
CA GLN A 76 -18.09 4.33 2.14
C GLN A 76 -16.84 5.21 2.18
N GLU A 77 -16.42 5.65 3.38
CA GLU A 77 -15.20 6.44 3.54
C GLU A 77 -13.96 5.64 3.15
N GLN A 78 -13.85 4.37 3.58
CA GLN A 78 -12.75 3.50 3.21
C GLN A 78 -12.71 3.27 1.68
N ALA A 79 -13.87 3.00 1.07
CA ALA A 79 -13.99 2.88 -0.39
C ALA A 79 -13.62 4.18 -1.11
N ALA A 80 -13.95 5.35 -0.55
CA ALA A 80 -13.54 6.65 -1.09
C ALA A 80 -12.00 6.83 -1.05
N GLN A 81 -11.33 6.38 0.01
CA GLN A 81 -9.86 6.37 0.08
C GLN A 81 -9.26 5.49 -1.03
N VAL A 82 -9.77 4.26 -1.21
CA VAL A 82 -9.35 3.36 -2.29
C VAL A 82 -9.57 4.00 -3.66
N ALA A 83 -10.77 4.55 -3.92
CA ALA A 83 -11.09 5.21 -5.18
C ALA A 83 -10.18 6.41 -5.45
N LYS A 84 -9.75 7.16 -4.42
CA LYS A 84 -8.80 8.25 -4.53
C LYS A 84 -7.44 7.76 -5.04
N VAL A 85 -6.94 6.63 -4.52
CA VAL A 85 -5.70 6.00 -5.01
C VAL A 85 -5.84 5.55 -6.47
N LYS A 86 -6.93 4.85 -6.79
CA LYS A 86 -7.17 4.31 -8.14
C LYS A 86 -7.36 5.40 -9.20
N ARG A 87 -7.82 6.59 -8.83
CA ARG A 87 -7.97 7.75 -9.72
C ARG A 87 -6.72 8.61 -9.82
N TYR A 88 -5.76 8.48 -8.90
CA TYR A 88 -4.61 9.38 -8.80
C TYR A 88 -3.71 9.33 -10.03
N GLU A 89 -3.50 8.15 -10.59
CA GLU A 89 -2.72 7.93 -11.81
C GLU A 89 -3.44 6.93 -12.71
N SER A 90 -4.05 7.43 -13.75
CA SER A 90 -4.50 6.60 -14.88
C SER A 90 -3.77 7.08 -16.12
N GLY A 91 -2.88 6.26 -16.69
CA GLY A 91 -2.13 6.64 -17.91
C GLY A 91 -3.04 6.96 -19.09
N VAL A 92 -4.19 6.29 -19.12
CA VAL A 92 -5.34 6.61 -19.99
C VAL A 92 -6.56 6.66 -19.07
N LEU A 93 -7.16 7.83 -18.92
CA LEU A 93 -8.45 7.96 -18.22
C LEU A 93 -9.53 7.30 -19.11
N ARG A 94 -9.90 6.05 -18.81
CA ARG A 94 -10.82 5.24 -19.65
C ARG A 94 -12.26 5.75 -19.63
N ASP A 95 -12.68 6.42 -18.56
CA ASP A 95 -14.02 7.01 -18.44
C ASP A 95 -13.91 8.50 -18.10
N PRO A 96 -13.46 9.35 -19.04
CA PRO A 96 -13.42 10.79 -18.81
C PRO A 96 -14.84 11.33 -18.69
N VAL A 97 -14.99 12.39 -17.87
CA VAL A 97 -16.26 13.12 -17.84
C VAL A 97 -16.49 13.74 -19.20
N VAL A 98 -17.59 13.39 -19.84
CA VAL A 98 -18.00 13.91 -21.16
C VAL A 98 -19.11 14.91 -21.02
N ILE A 99 -19.19 15.84 -21.95
CA ILE A 99 -20.29 16.81 -22.09
C ILE A 99 -20.91 16.68 -23.48
N THR A 100 -22.12 17.21 -23.66
CA THR A 100 -22.80 17.23 -24.95
C THR A 100 -22.55 18.55 -25.69
N PRO A 101 -22.73 18.61 -27.02
CA PRO A 101 -22.58 19.85 -27.80
C PRO A 101 -23.49 20.99 -27.31
N ASP A 102 -24.63 20.64 -26.71
CA ASP A 102 -25.63 21.58 -26.20
C ASP A 102 -25.35 22.10 -24.80
N THR A 103 -24.36 21.54 -24.11
CA THR A 103 -23.94 22.00 -22.76
C THR A 103 -23.52 23.47 -22.84
N THR A 104 -23.94 24.30 -21.89
CA THR A 104 -23.54 25.72 -21.88
C THR A 104 -22.18 25.93 -21.22
N VAL A 105 -21.49 27.02 -21.57
CA VAL A 105 -20.21 27.42 -20.96
C VAL A 105 -20.34 27.50 -19.45
N ARG A 106 -21.43 28.06 -18.92
CA ARG A 106 -21.72 28.15 -17.48
C ARG A 106 -21.72 26.76 -16.82
N GLN A 107 -22.39 25.79 -17.43
CA GLN A 107 -22.46 24.43 -16.92
C GLN A 107 -21.08 23.75 -16.90
N VAL A 108 -20.27 23.96 -17.95
CA VAL A 108 -18.90 23.41 -18.02
C VAL A 108 -18.00 24.04 -16.96
N MET A 109 -18.12 25.34 -16.73
CA MET A 109 -17.34 26.00 -15.66
C MET A 109 -17.72 25.48 -14.28
N ALA A 110 -19.03 25.30 -14.00
CA ALA A 110 -19.47 24.70 -12.75
C ALA A 110 -18.95 23.27 -12.56
N LEU A 111 -19.00 22.42 -13.61
CA LEU A 111 -18.41 21.08 -13.60
C LEU A 111 -16.90 21.11 -13.39
N SER A 112 -16.20 22.09 -13.99
CA SER A 112 -14.78 22.27 -13.85
C SER A 112 -14.39 22.56 -12.39
N ASP A 113 -15.14 23.44 -11.73
CA ASP A 113 -14.91 23.82 -10.32
C ASP A 113 -15.26 22.66 -9.38
N GLU A 114 -16.38 21.98 -9.61
CA GLU A 114 -16.84 20.84 -8.79
C GLU A 114 -15.85 19.66 -8.87
N LEU A 115 -15.40 19.31 -10.07
CA LEU A 115 -14.61 18.12 -10.33
C LEU A 115 -13.09 18.37 -10.34
N GLY A 116 -12.65 19.63 -10.34
CA GLY A 116 -11.24 20.00 -10.48
C GLY A 116 -10.62 19.60 -11.83
N VAL A 117 -11.46 19.51 -12.89
CA VAL A 117 -11.08 19.08 -14.25
C VAL A 117 -11.14 20.26 -15.19
N SER A 118 -10.09 20.48 -15.99
CA SER A 118 -9.96 21.63 -16.89
C SER A 118 -10.09 21.29 -18.38
N GLY A 119 -10.77 20.18 -18.71
CA GLY A 119 -10.99 19.83 -20.12
C GLY A 119 -11.89 18.62 -20.26
N PHE A 120 -12.86 18.75 -21.16
CA PHE A 120 -13.95 17.81 -21.34
C PHE A 120 -14.06 17.39 -22.81
N PRO A 121 -14.02 16.07 -23.11
CA PRO A 121 -14.46 15.58 -24.42
C PRO A 121 -15.92 15.96 -24.63
N VAL A 122 -16.23 16.43 -25.84
CA VAL A 122 -17.59 16.72 -26.30
C VAL A 122 -18.05 15.56 -27.13
N CYS A 123 -19.12 14.88 -26.72
CA CYS A 123 -19.64 13.70 -27.40
C CYS A 123 -21.11 13.87 -27.77
N ASP A 124 -21.48 13.37 -28.96
CA ASP A 124 -22.86 13.13 -29.38
C ASP A 124 -23.10 11.61 -29.29
N GLY A 125 -23.84 11.18 -28.29
CA GLY A 125 -23.91 9.78 -27.89
C GLY A 125 -22.52 9.23 -27.52
N ARG A 126 -21.99 8.28 -28.28
CA ARG A 126 -20.66 7.70 -28.07
C ARG A 126 -19.56 8.32 -28.93
N GLN A 127 -19.94 9.10 -29.95
CA GLN A 127 -19.00 9.67 -30.91
C GLN A 127 -18.42 11.00 -30.41
N VAL A 128 -17.11 11.14 -30.55
CA VAL A 128 -16.40 12.38 -30.23
C VAL A 128 -16.70 13.40 -31.35
N VAL A 129 -17.21 14.56 -30.97
CA VAL A 129 -17.45 15.71 -31.90
C VAL A 129 -16.52 16.88 -31.59
N GLY A 130 -15.87 16.92 -30.44
CA GLY A 130 -14.92 17.98 -30.07
C GLY A 130 -14.28 17.80 -28.73
N ILE A 131 -13.55 18.81 -28.30
CA ILE A 131 -13.02 18.98 -26.95
C ILE A 131 -13.12 20.44 -26.52
N VAL A 132 -13.50 20.67 -25.24
CA VAL A 132 -13.41 21.98 -24.58
C VAL A 132 -12.34 21.91 -23.51
N THR A 133 -11.47 22.89 -23.47
CA THR A 133 -10.34 22.97 -22.51
C THR A 133 -10.37 24.27 -21.71
N GLY A 134 -9.61 24.33 -20.63
CA GLY A 134 -9.47 25.57 -19.87
C GLY A 134 -8.93 26.76 -20.68
N ARG A 135 -8.29 26.50 -21.84
CA ARG A 135 -7.86 27.55 -22.77
C ARG A 135 -9.06 28.20 -23.47
N ASP A 136 -10.05 27.38 -23.85
CA ASP A 136 -11.26 27.82 -24.55
C ASP A 136 -12.20 28.58 -23.58
N LEU A 137 -12.19 28.21 -22.30
CA LEU A 137 -13.03 28.82 -21.24
C LEU A 137 -12.43 30.08 -20.61
N ARG A 138 -11.11 30.26 -20.63
CA ARG A 138 -10.37 31.24 -19.80
C ARG A 138 -10.83 32.68 -19.97
N PHE A 139 -11.17 33.08 -21.17
CA PHE A 139 -11.56 34.44 -21.50
C PHE A 139 -12.99 34.51 -22.10
N GLU A 140 -13.77 33.40 -22.02
CA GLU A 140 -15.11 33.39 -22.54
C GLU A 140 -16.06 34.11 -21.55
N THR A 141 -16.83 35.06 -22.08
CA THR A 141 -17.75 35.89 -21.31
C THR A 141 -19.22 35.58 -21.61
N ARG A 142 -19.49 34.83 -22.68
CA ARG A 142 -20.83 34.45 -23.10
C ARG A 142 -21.23 33.13 -22.46
N TYR A 143 -21.57 33.17 -21.16
CA TYR A 143 -21.79 31.99 -20.34
C TYR A 143 -22.97 31.11 -20.77
N ASP A 144 -23.96 31.65 -21.46
CA ASP A 144 -25.17 30.93 -21.92
C ASP A 144 -25.01 30.33 -23.30
N GLN A 145 -23.88 30.55 -23.97
CA GLN A 145 -23.54 29.98 -25.27
C GLN A 145 -23.25 28.49 -25.16
N LYS A 146 -23.58 27.72 -26.20
CA LYS A 146 -23.29 26.28 -26.29
C LYS A 146 -21.80 26.03 -26.51
N VAL A 147 -21.29 24.94 -25.93
CA VAL A 147 -19.88 24.56 -26.13
C VAL A 147 -19.53 24.20 -27.58
N SER A 148 -20.52 23.78 -28.35
CA SER A 148 -20.35 23.53 -29.80
C SER A 148 -19.81 24.75 -30.60
N GLU A 149 -20.00 25.96 -30.06
CA GLU A 149 -19.55 27.21 -30.70
C GLU A 149 -18.10 27.57 -30.34
N ILE A 150 -17.58 27.04 -29.25
CA ILE A 150 -16.21 27.38 -28.75
C ILE A 150 -15.24 26.18 -28.74
N MET A 151 -15.76 24.95 -28.85
CA MET A 151 -14.93 23.74 -28.80
C MET A 151 -13.96 23.64 -29.96
N THR A 152 -12.88 22.92 -29.78
CA THR A 152 -12.09 22.41 -30.89
C THR A 152 -12.89 21.29 -31.55
N SER A 153 -13.35 21.52 -32.80
CA SER A 153 -14.18 20.58 -33.54
C SER A 153 -13.40 19.34 -34.01
N ARG A 154 -14.15 18.29 -34.38
CA ARG A 154 -13.63 16.97 -34.76
C ARG A 154 -12.54 17.04 -35.82
N GLU A 155 -12.68 17.91 -36.85
CA GLU A 155 -11.75 18.05 -37.95
C GLU A 155 -10.36 18.57 -37.53
N ARG A 156 -10.30 19.25 -36.39
CA ARG A 156 -9.06 19.81 -35.82
C ARG A 156 -8.51 19.02 -34.66
N LEU A 157 -9.20 17.93 -34.24
CA LEU A 157 -8.73 17.09 -33.14
C LEU A 157 -7.49 16.30 -33.55
N ILE A 158 -6.54 16.23 -32.64
CA ILE A 158 -5.46 15.26 -32.67
C ILE A 158 -5.85 14.14 -31.72
N THR A 159 -6.07 12.96 -32.23
CA THR A 159 -6.49 11.78 -31.48
C THR A 159 -5.47 10.65 -31.63
N VAL A 160 -5.57 9.66 -30.79
CA VAL A 160 -4.73 8.46 -30.83
C VAL A 160 -5.59 7.20 -30.70
N PRO A 161 -5.16 6.06 -31.27
CA PRO A 161 -5.84 4.79 -31.08
C PRO A 161 -5.59 4.20 -29.69
N GLU A 162 -6.42 3.22 -29.32
CA GLU A 162 -6.15 2.39 -28.12
C GLU A 162 -4.79 1.68 -28.27
N GLY A 163 -4.05 1.55 -27.17
CA GLY A 163 -2.72 0.94 -27.16
C GLY A 163 -1.57 1.89 -27.48
N THR A 164 -1.84 3.19 -27.72
CA THR A 164 -0.78 4.20 -27.89
C THR A 164 0.15 4.24 -26.69
N THR A 165 1.46 4.14 -26.93
CA THR A 165 2.47 4.14 -25.85
C THR A 165 2.64 5.56 -25.26
N PRO A 166 3.10 5.67 -23.99
CA PRO A 166 3.40 6.96 -23.36
C PRO A 166 4.38 7.81 -24.19
N GLU A 167 5.38 7.20 -24.82
CA GLU A 167 6.37 7.89 -25.65
C GLU A 167 5.74 8.47 -26.91
N GLN A 168 4.87 7.71 -27.58
CA GLN A 168 4.12 8.18 -28.76
C GLN A 168 3.19 9.32 -28.38
N ALA A 169 2.44 9.18 -27.28
CA ALA A 169 1.56 10.24 -26.78
C ALA A 169 2.34 11.49 -26.40
N LYS A 170 3.49 11.37 -25.71
CA LYS A 170 4.39 12.48 -25.36
C LYS A 170 4.88 13.22 -26.62
N HIS A 171 5.26 12.48 -27.66
CA HIS A 171 5.70 13.09 -28.93
C HIS A 171 4.60 13.93 -29.55
N LEU A 172 3.36 13.41 -29.64
CA LEU A 172 2.23 14.12 -30.21
C LEU A 172 1.83 15.34 -29.38
N LEU A 173 1.74 15.20 -28.05
CA LEU A 173 1.46 16.32 -27.13
C LEU A 173 2.47 17.45 -27.31
N ASN A 174 3.77 17.13 -27.39
CA ASN A 174 4.82 18.12 -27.60
C ASN A 174 4.78 18.74 -29.00
N LYS A 175 4.63 17.92 -30.05
CA LYS A 175 4.58 18.36 -31.45
C LYS A 175 3.44 19.38 -31.71
N HIS A 176 2.25 19.08 -31.16
CA HIS A 176 1.04 19.87 -31.37
C HIS A 176 0.77 20.87 -30.23
N LYS A 177 1.66 20.96 -29.19
CA LYS A 177 1.51 21.84 -28.02
C LYS A 177 0.19 21.63 -27.29
N LEU A 178 -0.22 20.36 -27.16
CA LEU A 178 -1.46 19.95 -26.51
C LEU A 178 -1.19 19.52 -25.07
N GLU A 179 -2.18 19.68 -24.20
CA GLU A 179 -2.17 19.17 -22.84
C GLU A 179 -2.88 17.81 -22.72
N ARG A 180 -3.67 17.45 -23.74
CA ARG A 180 -4.54 16.26 -23.75
C ARG A 180 -4.64 15.66 -25.14
N LEU A 181 -4.79 14.33 -25.19
CA LEU A 181 -5.11 13.56 -26.39
C LEU A 181 -6.33 12.68 -26.09
N LEU A 182 -7.31 12.72 -26.98
CA LEU A 182 -8.43 11.80 -26.94
C LEU A 182 -8.01 10.46 -27.54
N VAL A 183 -8.35 9.38 -26.84
CA VAL A 183 -8.17 8.00 -27.33
C VAL A 183 -9.49 7.58 -27.95
N VAL A 184 -9.47 7.20 -29.23
CA VAL A 184 -10.66 6.81 -29.99
C VAL A 184 -10.43 5.46 -30.67
N ASN A 185 -11.53 4.76 -30.99
CA ASN A 185 -11.51 3.59 -31.86
C ASN A 185 -11.73 3.99 -33.35
N ASP A 186 -11.74 3.00 -34.24
CA ASP A 186 -11.95 3.21 -35.69
C ASP A 186 -13.30 3.86 -36.02
N ALA A 187 -14.32 3.68 -35.17
CA ALA A 187 -15.63 4.36 -35.30
C ALA A 187 -15.63 5.79 -34.71
N PHE A 188 -14.46 6.30 -34.26
CA PHE A 188 -14.31 7.59 -33.61
C PHE A 188 -15.11 7.72 -32.29
N GLU A 189 -15.35 6.58 -31.61
CA GLU A 189 -15.94 6.57 -30.28
C GLU A 189 -14.85 6.82 -29.23
N LEU A 190 -15.19 7.57 -28.19
CA LEU A 190 -14.28 7.85 -27.06
C LEU A 190 -13.96 6.56 -26.29
N LYS A 191 -12.67 6.27 -26.14
CA LYS A 191 -12.14 5.15 -25.33
C LYS A 191 -11.30 5.64 -24.15
N GLY A 192 -10.92 6.91 -24.15
CA GLY A 192 -10.17 7.49 -23.05
C GLY A 192 -9.56 8.86 -23.33
N LEU A 193 -8.83 9.35 -22.36
CA LEU A 193 -8.14 10.62 -22.38
C LEU A 193 -6.73 10.45 -21.82
N ILE A 194 -5.71 10.90 -22.53
CA ILE A 194 -4.31 10.95 -22.06
C ILE A 194 -3.96 12.42 -21.79
N THR A 195 -3.36 12.71 -20.65
CA THR A 195 -2.89 14.07 -20.33
C THR A 195 -1.36 14.14 -20.17
N VAL A 196 -0.78 15.33 -20.34
CA VAL A 196 0.63 15.58 -20.06
C VAL A 196 0.97 15.21 -18.61
N LYS A 197 0.06 15.48 -17.67
CA LYS A 197 0.26 15.13 -16.24
C LYS A 197 0.41 13.62 -16.03
N ASP A 198 -0.40 12.82 -16.72
CA ASP A 198 -0.36 11.35 -16.57
C ASP A 198 0.94 10.77 -17.13
N ILE A 199 1.38 11.26 -18.29
CA ILE A 199 2.66 10.84 -18.88
C ILE A 199 3.84 11.28 -18.01
N THR A 200 3.83 12.50 -17.50
CA THR A 200 4.90 13.01 -16.63
C THR A 200 5.00 12.17 -15.36
N LYS A 201 3.86 11.82 -14.75
CA LYS A 201 3.83 10.93 -13.57
C LYS A 201 4.39 9.54 -13.88
N GLN A 202 4.05 8.95 -15.02
CA GLN A 202 4.61 7.64 -15.42
C GLN A 202 6.13 7.70 -15.59
N LEU A 203 6.65 8.77 -16.18
CA LEU A 203 8.09 8.96 -16.36
C LEU A 203 8.82 9.22 -15.03
N ASN A 204 8.19 9.95 -14.12
CA ASN A 204 8.77 10.27 -12.80
C ASN A 204 8.78 9.06 -11.86
N PHE A 205 7.83 8.12 -12.02
CA PHE A 205 7.68 6.95 -11.17
C PHE A 205 7.71 5.64 -11.99
N PRO A 206 8.87 5.27 -12.58
CA PRO A 206 8.98 4.10 -13.45
C PRO A 206 8.78 2.78 -12.68
N ASN A 207 9.04 2.79 -11.38
CA ASN A 207 8.88 1.62 -10.51
C ASN A 207 7.51 1.50 -9.86
N ALA A 208 6.57 2.42 -10.14
CA ALA A 208 5.27 2.42 -9.49
C ALA A 208 4.54 1.08 -9.62
N ALA A 209 3.92 0.64 -8.52
CA ALA A 209 3.09 -0.56 -8.50
C ALA A 209 1.74 -0.27 -9.17
N ARG A 210 1.56 -0.79 -10.39
CA ARG A 210 0.37 -0.54 -11.22
C ARG A 210 -0.35 -1.84 -11.56
N ASP A 211 -1.65 -1.73 -11.76
CA ASP A 211 -2.47 -2.80 -12.34
C ASP A 211 -2.36 -2.81 -13.88
N SER A 212 -3.03 -3.76 -14.53
CA SER A 212 -3.06 -3.89 -16.00
C SER A 212 -3.72 -2.69 -16.71
N ALA A 213 -4.48 -1.87 -15.98
CA ALA A 213 -5.09 -0.64 -16.49
C ALA A 213 -4.21 0.61 -16.25
N GLY A 214 -2.99 0.43 -15.70
CA GLY A 214 -2.05 1.51 -15.39
C GLY A 214 -2.38 2.30 -14.13
N LYS A 215 -3.37 1.87 -13.32
CA LYS A 215 -3.74 2.52 -12.06
C LYS A 215 -2.86 2.01 -10.92
N LEU A 216 -2.57 2.89 -9.95
CA LEU A 216 -1.83 2.49 -8.75
C LEU A 216 -2.54 1.36 -8.00
N ARG A 217 -1.76 0.43 -7.48
CA ARG A 217 -2.28 -0.67 -6.65
C ARG A 217 -2.52 -0.22 -5.23
N VAL A 218 -3.60 -0.73 -4.63
CA VAL A 218 -4.00 -0.45 -3.26
C VAL A 218 -4.72 -1.64 -2.65
N GLY A 219 -4.43 -1.93 -1.39
CA GLY A 219 -5.20 -2.89 -0.59
C GLY A 219 -6.04 -2.19 0.46
N ALA A 220 -6.96 -2.94 1.06
CA ALA A 220 -7.79 -2.48 2.17
C ALA A 220 -8.03 -3.59 3.19
N ALA A 221 -8.02 -3.25 4.47
CA ALA A 221 -8.31 -4.17 5.56
C ALA A 221 -9.80 -4.29 5.81
N VAL A 222 -10.25 -5.50 6.13
CA VAL A 222 -11.60 -5.81 6.59
C VAL A 222 -11.54 -6.70 7.83
N GLY A 223 -12.63 -6.72 8.61
CA GLY A 223 -12.81 -7.61 9.73
C GLY A 223 -13.51 -8.92 9.35
N VAL A 224 -14.08 -9.58 10.37
CA VAL A 224 -14.89 -10.80 10.23
C VAL A 224 -16.31 -10.62 10.72
N GLY A 225 -16.59 -9.50 11.43
CA GLY A 225 -17.86 -9.17 12.06
C GLY A 225 -18.95 -8.75 11.07
N GLU A 226 -20.07 -8.29 11.63
CA GLU A 226 -21.22 -7.76 10.92
C GLU A 226 -20.83 -6.55 10.05
N GLY A 227 -21.52 -6.35 8.91
CA GLY A 227 -21.23 -5.25 7.96
C GLY A 227 -19.98 -5.44 7.10
N THR A 228 -19.20 -6.53 7.32
CA THR A 228 -17.99 -6.79 6.50
C THR A 228 -18.34 -7.05 5.03
N GLU A 229 -19.46 -7.68 4.74
CA GLU A 229 -19.86 -8.02 3.36
C GLU A 229 -20.17 -6.76 2.54
N GLU A 230 -20.92 -5.82 3.11
CA GLU A 230 -21.20 -4.52 2.49
C GLU A 230 -19.91 -3.70 2.29
N ARG A 231 -18.99 -3.79 3.25
CA ARG A 231 -17.66 -3.16 3.15
C ARG A 231 -16.86 -3.74 1.98
N VAL A 232 -16.80 -5.06 1.85
CA VAL A 232 -16.11 -5.73 0.75
C VAL A 232 -16.73 -5.33 -0.59
N GLU A 233 -18.07 -5.28 -0.69
CA GLU A 233 -18.76 -4.82 -1.89
C GLU A 233 -18.40 -3.38 -2.27
N ALA A 234 -18.40 -2.46 -1.29
CA ALA A 234 -18.01 -1.07 -1.52
C ALA A 234 -16.54 -0.94 -2.00
N LEU A 235 -15.62 -1.70 -1.39
CA LEU A 235 -14.21 -1.76 -1.78
C LEU A 235 -14.02 -2.35 -3.18
N ALA A 236 -14.75 -3.41 -3.53
CA ALA A 236 -14.74 -4.03 -4.85
C ALA A 236 -15.19 -3.03 -5.93
N ARG A 237 -16.29 -2.30 -5.69
CA ARG A 237 -16.76 -1.22 -6.59
C ARG A 237 -15.74 -0.08 -6.73
N ALA A 238 -14.97 0.21 -5.68
CA ALA A 238 -13.90 1.21 -5.71
C ALA A 238 -12.65 0.73 -6.47
N GLY A 239 -12.56 -0.57 -6.81
CA GLY A 239 -11.47 -1.17 -7.58
C GLY A 239 -10.27 -1.56 -6.72
N VAL A 240 -10.48 -2.01 -5.47
CA VAL A 240 -9.41 -2.51 -4.60
C VAL A 240 -8.70 -3.71 -5.26
N ASP A 241 -7.36 -3.76 -5.16
CA ASP A 241 -6.57 -4.86 -5.72
C ASP A 241 -6.44 -6.05 -4.77
N ALA A 242 -6.36 -5.78 -3.46
CA ALA A 242 -6.22 -6.80 -2.44
C ALA A 242 -7.05 -6.48 -1.19
N ILE A 243 -7.70 -7.48 -0.64
CA ILE A 243 -8.41 -7.41 0.65
C ILE A 243 -7.60 -8.17 1.69
N VAL A 244 -7.34 -7.52 2.82
CA VAL A 244 -6.68 -8.13 3.98
C VAL A 244 -7.74 -8.42 5.03
N VAL A 245 -8.03 -9.70 5.27
CA VAL A 245 -8.84 -10.14 6.42
C VAL A 245 -7.93 -10.07 7.65
N ASP A 246 -8.04 -8.96 8.38
CA ASP A 246 -7.05 -8.51 9.36
C ASP A 246 -7.55 -8.63 10.80
N THR A 247 -7.06 -9.64 11.52
CA THR A 247 -7.40 -9.91 12.93
C THR A 247 -6.15 -10.15 13.77
N ALA A 248 -6.30 -10.12 15.09
CA ALA A 248 -5.23 -10.47 16.02
C ALA A 248 -4.86 -11.97 15.96
N HIS A 249 -5.78 -12.83 15.51
CA HIS A 249 -5.58 -14.27 15.39
C HIS A 249 -6.20 -14.82 14.10
N GLY A 250 -5.39 -14.92 13.05
CA GLY A 250 -5.81 -15.37 11.72
C GLY A 250 -6.17 -16.87 11.63
N HIS A 251 -5.68 -17.70 12.56
CA HIS A 251 -6.01 -19.13 12.61
C HIS A 251 -7.31 -19.36 13.41
N SER A 252 -8.36 -18.68 13.02
CA SER A 252 -9.68 -18.77 13.64
C SER A 252 -10.75 -19.08 12.59
N LYS A 253 -11.83 -19.75 13.03
CA LYS A 253 -12.93 -20.14 12.12
C LYS A 253 -13.50 -18.94 11.35
N GLY A 254 -13.72 -17.79 12.03
CA GLY A 254 -14.29 -16.61 11.40
C GLY A 254 -13.39 -16.04 10.30
N VAL A 255 -12.07 -16.08 10.47
CA VAL A 255 -11.12 -15.63 9.44
C VAL A 255 -11.10 -16.56 8.25
N LEU A 256 -11.02 -17.88 8.48
CA LEU A 256 -11.03 -18.89 7.41
C LEU A 256 -12.31 -18.82 6.59
N ASP A 257 -13.46 -18.70 7.25
CA ASP A 257 -14.76 -18.57 6.58
C ASP A 257 -14.87 -17.26 5.79
N ARG A 258 -14.34 -16.15 6.33
CA ARG A 258 -14.33 -14.85 5.63
C ARG A 258 -13.42 -14.86 4.39
N VAL A 259 -12.25 -15.47 4.47
CA VAL A 259 -11.35 -15.67 3.32
C VAL A 259 -12.08 -16.46 2.22
N ARG A 260 -12.71 -17.60 2.55
CA ARG A 260 -13.48 -18.41 1.59
C ARG A 260 -14.60 -17.58 0.96
N TRP A 261 -15.35 -16.85 1.77
CA TRP A 261 -16.46 -16.03 1.29
C TRP A 261 -16.01 -14.96 0.30
N VAL A 262 -14.92 -14.22 0.61
CA VAL A 262 -14.40 -13.21 -0.32
C VAL A 262 -13.96 -13.83 -1.62
N LYS A 263 -13.22 -14.94 -1.58
CA LYS A 263 -12.76 -15.63 -2.81
C LYS A 263 -13.89 -16.17 -3.66
N GLN A 264 -14.97 -16.66 -3.05
CA GLN A 264 -16.15 -17.18 -3.77
C GLN A 264 -16.94 -16.06 -4.46
N ASN A 265 -17.11 -14.90 -3.80
CA ASN A 265 -17.93 -13.81 -4.32
C ASN A 265 -17.14 -12.83 -5.19
N TYR A 266 -15.82 -12.68 -4.96
CA TYR A 266 -14.93 -11.74 -5.66
C TYR A 266 -13.63 -12.43 -6.09
N PRO A 267 -13.68 -13.44 -6.98
CA PRO A 267 -12.52 -14.26 -7.33
C PRO A 267 -11.37 -13.49 -7.99
N HIS A 268 -11.65 -12.31 -8.54
CA HIS A 268 -10.68 -11.41 -9.16
C HIS A 268 -9.91 -10.52 -8.17
N ILE A 269 -10.33 -10.48 -6.89
CA ILE A 269 -9.65 -9.73 -5.84
C ILE A 269 -8.71 -10.68 -5.10
N GLU A 270 -7.47 -10.24 -4.87
CA GLU A 270 -6.52 -11.00 -4.08
C GLU A 270 -6.87 -10.92 -2.59
N VAL A 271 -6.82 -12.04 -1.88
CA VAL A 271 -7.21 -12.13 -0.47
C VAL A 271 -6.03 -12.55 0.39
N ILE A 272 -5.77 -11.76 1.41
CA ILE A 272 -4.69 -11.97 2.39
C ILE A 272 -5.32 -12.27 3.74
N GLY A 273 -4.94 -13.37 4.36
CA GLY A 273 -5.39 -13.72 5.71
C GLY A 273 -4.33 -13.47 6.77
N GLY A 274 -4.70 -12.99 7.94
CA GLY A 274 -3.77 -12.78 9.05
C GLY A 274 -4.44 -12.20 10.33
N ASN A 275 -3.63 -12.06 11.44
CA ASN A 275 -2.21 -12.44 11.51
C ASN A 275 -2.04 -13.87 12.03
N ILE A 276 -0.98 -14.51 11.59
CA ILE A 276 -0.60 -15.86 12.00
C ILE A 276 0.86 -15.91 12.46
N ALA A 277 1.27 -17.01 13.07
CA ALA A 277 2.65 -17.22 13.50
C ALA A 277 3.13 -18.68 13.32
N THR A 278 2.34 -19.55 12.70
CA THR A 278 2.65 -20.99 12.58
C THR A 278 2.37 -21.52 11.17
N GLY A 279 3.13 -22.54 10.76
CA GLY A 279 2.92 -23.21 9.47
C GLY A 279 1.54 -23.85 9.34
N ALA A 280 0.98 -24.41 10.41
CA ALA A 280 -0.36 -24.98 10.40
C ALA A 280 -1.44 -23.93 10.07
N ALA A 281 -1.31 -22.73 10.64
CA ALA A 281 -2.19 -21.61 10.35
C ALA A 281 -2.07 -21.15 8.88
N ALA A 282 -0.85 -21.15 8.34
CA ALA A 282 -0.60 -20.78 6.95
C ALA A 282 -1.30 -21.79 6.00
N LEU A 283 -1.14 -23.08 6.22
CA LEU A 283 -1.80 -24.11 5.40
C LEU A 283 -3.33 -24.03 5.48
N ALA A 284 -3.90 -23.77 6.66
CA ALA A 284 -5.35 -23.57 6.81
C ALA A 284 -5.87 -22.36 6.00
N LEU A 285 -5.11 -21.26 5.95
CA LEU A 285 -5.45 -20.10 5.12
C LEU A 285 -5.31 -20.39 3.63
N VAL A 286 -4.28 -21.14 3.20
CA VAL A 286 -4.12 -21.59 1.81
C VAL A 286 -5.31 -22.46 1.39
N GLU A 287 -5.73 -23.41 2.24
CA GLU A 287 -6.92 -24.25 2.00
C GLU A 287 -8.20 -23.41 1.93
N ALA A 288 -8.28 -22.33 2.71
CA ALA A 288 -9.40 -21.39 2.63
C ALA A 288 -9.38 -20.53 1.36
N GLY A 289 -8.31 -20.57 0.54
CA GLY A 289 -8.17 -19.84 -0.71
C GLY A 289 -7.41 -18.51 -0.60
N ALA A 290 -6.64 -18.26 0.46
CA ALA A 290 -5.83 -17.09 0.57
C ALA A 290 -4.74 -17.02 -0.52
N ASP A 291 -4.52 -15.84 -1.07
CA ASP A 291 -3.51 -15.55 -2.08
C ASP A 291 -2.17 -15.07 -1.47
N ALA A 292 -2.19 -14.69 -0.21
CA ALA A 292 -1.03 -14.46 0.65
C ALA A 292 -1.42 -14.61 2.11
N VAL A 293 -0.43 -14.75 3.00
CA VAL A 293 -0.64 -14.80 4.44
C VAL A 293 0.19 -13.71 5.15
N LYS A 294 -0.35 -13.15 6.23
CA LYS A 294 0.31 -12.08 7.00
C LYS A 294 0.76 -12.62 8.36
N VAL A 295 2.06 -12.51 8.63
CA VAL A 295 2.76 -13.17 9.75
C VAL A 295 3.23 -12.15 10.77
N GLY A 296 2.79 -12.30 12.02
CA GLY A 296 3.22 -11.46 13.13
C GLY A 296 2.20 -11.41 14.25
N ILE A 297 2.46 -12.10 15.37
CA ILE A 297 1.68 -12.04 16.60
C ILE A 297 2.52 -11.33 17.68
N GLY A 298 2.20 -10.06 17.90
CA GLY A 298 2.80 -9.24 18.95
C GLY A 298 4.19 -8.65 18.69
N PRO A 299 4.77 -8.58 17.45
CA PRO A 299 6.10 -8.00 17.26
C PRO A 299 6.10 -6.46 17.16
N GLY A 300 4.94 -5.82 16.97
CA GLY A 300 4.83 -4.37 16.79
C GLY A 300 5.22 -3.58 18.05
N SER A 301 5.87 -2.43 17.89
CA SER A 301 6.38 -1.60 18.98
C SER A 301 5.30 -1.06 19.94
N ILE A 302 4.05 -0.98 19.46
CA ILE A 302 2.89 -0.50 20.23
C ILE A 302 1.93 -1.63 20.62
N CYS A 303 2.30 -2.89 20.33
CA CYS A 303 1.51 -4.07 20.63
C CYS A 303 1.89 -4.63 22.02
N THR A 304 0.90 -4.94 22.85
CA THR A 304 1.08 -5.53 24.17
C THR A 304 0.51 -6.94 24.29
N THR A 305 0.07 -7.56 23.20
CA THR A 305 -0.53 -8.92 23.17
C THR A 305 0.35 -9.94 23.89
N ARG A 306 1.66 -9.94 23.67
CA ARG A 306 2.58 -10.90 24.30
C ARG A 306 2.65 -10.75 25.83
N ILE A 307 2.39 -9.56 26.34
CA ILE A 307 2.42 -9.27 27.77
C ILE A 307 1.03 -9.47 28.38
N VAL A 308 -0.02 -8.97 27.73
CA VAL A 308 -1.40 -9.01 28.26
C VAL A 308 -2.02 -10.39 28.11
N ALA A 309 -1.88 -11.00 26.93
CA ALA A 309 -2.42 -12.33 26.65
C ALA A 309 -1.42 -13.49 26.83
N GLY A 310 -0.11 -13.18 26.94
CA GLY A 310 0.95 -14.19 27.04
C GLY A 310 1.16 -15.01 25.75
N VAL A 311 0.65 -14.52 24.62
CA VAL A 311 0.65 -15.25 23.33
C VAL A 311 1.50 -14.51 22.29
N GLY A 312 2.32 -15.26 21.55
CA GLY A 312 3.13 -14.75 20.45
C GLY A 312 4.27 -15.68 20.08
N VAL A 313 4.90 -15.39 18.95
CA VAL A 313 6.11 -16.08 18.47
C VAL A 313 7.11 -15.01 18.02
N PRO A 314 8.39 -15.09 18.43
CA PRO A 314 9.46 -14.24 17.91
C PRO A 314 9.51 -14.26 16.37
N GLN A 315 9.74 -13.09 15.77
CA GLN A 315 9.33 -12.85 14.38
C GLN A 315 10.12 -13.65 13.35
N ILE A 316 11.43 -13.86 13.54
CA ILE A 316 12.23 -14.67 12.60
C ILE A 316 11.72 -16.10 12.59
N MET A 317 11.48 -16.71 13.75
CA MET A 317 10.95 -18.07 13.82
C MET A 317 9.53 -18.16 13.24
N ALA A 318 8.68 -17.15 13.45
CA ALA A 318 7.34 -17.13 12.87
C ALA A 318 7.40 -17.10 11.35
N VAL A 319 8.25 -16.25 10.77
CA VAL A 319 8.44 -16.13 9.31
C VAL A 319 9.01 -17.44 8.73
N ASP A 320 10.06 -17.99 9.30
CA ASP A 320 10.70 -19.23 8.84
C ASP A 320 9.74 -20.43 8.90
N SER A 321 9.00 -20.59 10.00
CA SER A 321 8.01 -21.65 10.15
C SER A 321 6.91 -21.58 9.10
N VAL A 322 6.40 -20.39 8.82
CA VAL A 322 5.38 -20.16 7.79
C VAL A 322 5.97 -20.34 6.40
N ALA A 323 7.15 -19.78 6.10
CA ALA A 323 7.83 -19.92 4.82
C ALA A 323 8.09 -21.39 4.48
N THR A 324 8.54 -22.18 5.48
CA THR A 324 8.76 -23.62 5.32
C THR A 324 7.48 -24.36 4.98
N ALA A 325 6.36 -24.05 5.64
CA ALA A 325 5.08 -24.68 5.36
C ALA A 325 4.50 -24.29 3.99
N LEU A 326 4.78 -23.09 3.50
CA LEU A 326 4.28 -22.57 2.22
C LEU A 326 5.07 -23.05 1.00
N LYS A 327 6.19 -23.76 1.18
CA LYS A 327 7.00 -24.27 0.05
C LYS A 327 6.12 -25.11 -0.91
N GLY A 328 6.18 -24.75 -2.19
CA GLY A 328 5.42 -25.43 -3.25
C GLY A 328 3.93 -25.03 -3.38
N THR A 329 3.40 -24.17 -2.49
CA THR A 329 2.00 -23.71 -2.59
C THR A 329 1.81 -22.54 -3.56
N GLY A 330 2.89 -21.82 -3.88
CA GLY A 330 2.85 -20.56 -4.65
C GLY A 330 2.23 -19.37 -3.89
N VAL A 331 1.98 -19.50 -2.58
CA VAL A 331 1.44 -18.43 -1.73
C VAL A 331 2.58 -17.75 -1.00
N PRO A 332 2.83 -16.44 -1.21
CA PRO A 332 3.84 -15.70 -0.48
C PRO A 332 3.36 -15.31 0.92
N LEU A 333 4.31 -14.91 1.76
CA LEU A 333 4.01 -14.36 3.08
C LEU A 333 4.49 -12.90 3.21
N ILE A 334 3.79 -12.16 4.06
CA ILE A 334 4.08 -10.79 4.44
C ILE A 334 4.54 -10.79 5.90
N ALA A 335 5.78 -10.40 6.19
CA ALA A 335 6.27 -10.25 7.55
C ALA A 335 5.78 -8.92 8.13
N ASP A 336 4.88 -8.97 9.12
CA ASP A 336 4.21 -7.81 9.70
C ASP A 336 4.70 -7.51 11.12
N GLY A 337 5.34 -6.36 11.27
CA GLY A 337 5.78 -5.81 12.56
C GLY A 337 7.20 -6.18 12.98
N GLY A 338 7.72 -5.43 13.95
CA GLY A 338 9.06 -5.61 14.50
C GLY A 338 10.20 -4.97 13.68
N ILE A 339 9.92 -4.38 12.53
CA ILE A 339 10.91 -3.73 11.66
C ILE A 339 11.26 -2.34 12.21
N ARG A 340 12.51 -2.14 12.56
CA ARG A 340 13.08 -0.86 13.06
C ARG A 340 14.14 -0.30 12.14
N TYR A 341 14.90 -1.18 11.47
CA TYR A 341 16.00 -0.85 10.59
C TYR A 341 15.87 -1.57 9.25
N SER A 342 16.56 -1.10 8.23
CA SER A 342 16.63 -1.79 6.93
C SER A 342 17.24 -3.20 7.01
N GLY A 343 18.13 -3.44 7.99
CA GLY A 343 18.66 -4.76 8.28
C GLY A 343 17.59 -5.77 8.70
N ASP A 344 16.53 -5.33 9.41
CA ASP A 344 15.42 -6.20 9.80
C ASP A 344 14.61 -6.63 8.57
N ILE A 345 14.47 -5.74 7.57
CA ILE A 345 13.86 -6.08 6.28
C ILE A 345 14.64 -7.19 5.58
N ALA A 346 15.97 -7.04 5.51
CA ALA A 346 16.83 -8.04 4.90
C ALA A 346 16.73 -9.40 5.59
N LYS A 347 16.71 -9.40 6.93
CA LYS A 347 16.53 -10.62 7.74
C LYS A 347 15.16 -11.27 7.53
N ALA A 348 14.08 -10.47 7.49
CA ALA A 348 12.73 -10.99 7.23
C ALA A 348 12.63 -11.63 5.84
N ILE A 349 13.20 -10.97 4.83
CA ILE A 349 13.28 -11.51 3.46
C ILE A 349 14.10 -12.79 3.42
N ALA A 350 15.29 -12.80 3.97
CA ALA A 350 16.14 -13.99 4.01
C ALA A 350 15.48 -15.18 4.74
N ALA A 351 14.62 -14.90 5.74
CA ALA A 351 13.81 -15.93 6.42
C ALA A 351 12.60 -16.41 5.58
N GLY A 352 12.38 -15.86 4.38
CA GLY A 352 11.38 -16.33 3.43
C GLY A 352 10.19 -15.38 3.20
N ALA A 353 10.20 -14.15 3.75
CA ALA A 353 9.15 -13.19 3.47
C ALA A 353 9.25 -12.63 2.05
N GLY A 354 8.13 -12.63 1.30
CA GLY A 354 8.05 -11.95 0.02
C GLY A 354 8.06 -10.43 0.18
N THR A 355 7.36 -9.93 1.21
CA THR A 355 7.26 -8.50 1.54
C THR A 355 7.25 -8.27 3.04
N VAL A 356 7.52 -7.04 3.47
CA VAL A 356 7.44 -6.62 4.88
C VAL A 356 6.41 -5.52 5.07
N MET A 357 5.59 -5.63 6.12
CA MET A 357 4.63 -4.61 6.49
C MET A 357 5.17 -3.79 7.67
N MET A 358 5.07 -2.47 7.56
CA MET A 358 5.61 -1.54 8.55
C MET A 358 4.55 -0.53 9.00
N GLY A 359 4.43 -0.35 10.32
CA GLY A 359 3.61 0.67 10.95
C GLY A 359 4.46 1.84 11.45
N GLY A 360 5.25 1.65 12.50
CA GLY A 360 6.01 2.71 13.18
C GLY A 360 7.00 3.48 12.30
N MET A 361 7.57 2.82 11.27
CA MET A 361 8.46 3.50 10.32
C MET A 361 7.73 4.56 9.50
N PHE A 362 6.46 4.30 9.14
CA PHE A 362 5.65 5.19 8.31
C PHE A 362 4.76 6.15 9.12
N ALA A 363 4.40 5.80 10.36
CA ALA A 363 3.50 6.62 11.18
C ALA A 363 3.99 8.07 11.38
N GLY A 364 5.32 8.29 11.45
CA GLY A 364 5.92 9.62 11.60
C GLY A 364 6.06 10.42 10.31
N THR A 365 5.65 9.88 9.15
CA THR A 365 5.84 10.54 7.86
C THR A 365 4.77 11.60 7.58
N GLU A 366 5.08 12.51 6.68
CA GLU A 366 4.17 13.58 6.27
C GLU A 366 2.88 13.05 5.66
N GLU A 367 2.97 11.94 4.92
CA GLU A 367 1.86 11.33 4.18
C GLU A 367 0.95 10.47 5.05
N ALA A 368 1.39 10.07 6.25
CA ALA A 368 0.55 9.36 7.21
C ALA A 368 -0.58 10.27 7.74
N PRO A 369 -1.73 9.71 8.17
CA PRO A 369 -2.81 10.47 8.79
C PRO A 369 -2.39 11.19 10.07
N GLY A 370 -3.18 12.20 10.47
CA GLY A 370 -2.99 12.95 11.69
C GLY A 370 -2.09 14.16 11.53
N GLU A 371 -2.19 15.06 12.50
CA GLU A 371 -1.48 16.33 12.53
C GLU A 371 -0.10 16.20 13.16
N ILE A 372 0.78 17.15 12.84
CA ILE A 372 2.08 17.29 13.48
C ILE A 372 1.87 17.98 14.83
N VAL A 373 2.32 17.35 15.91
CA VAL A 373 2.23 17.86 17.28
C VAL A 373 3.61 18.30 17.74
N LEU A 374 3.70 19.55 18.21
CA LEU A 374 4.91 20.05 18.81
C LEU A 374 4.98 19.68 20.30
N PHE A 375 6.04 19.01 20.70
CA PHE A 375 6.27 18.61 22.10
C PHE A 375 7.75 18.77 22.46
N GLN A 376 8.03 19.51 23.53
CA GLN A 376 9.39 19.78 24.00
C GLN A 376 10.35 20.29 22.89
N GLY A 377 9.84 21.18 22.02
CA GLY A 377 10.61 21.75 20.91
C GLY A 377 10.86 20.81 19.73
N ARG A 378 10.26 19.62 19.71
CA ARG A 378 10.36 18.65 18.61
C ARG A 378 8.99 18.32 18.03
N SER A 379 8.95 18.02 16.72
CA SER A 379 7.75 17.63 16.02
C SER A 379 7.52 16.13 16.11
N TYR A 380 6.29 15.74 16.40
CA TYR A 380 5.83 14.34 16.53
C TYR A 380 4.53 14.14 15.77
N LYS A 381 4.21 12.87 15.51
CA LYS A 381 2.89 12.43 15.07
C LYS A 381 2.32 11.38 16.02
N SER A 382 1.01 11.35 16.13
CA SER A 382 0.30 10.31 16.88
C SER A 382 0.54 8.95 16.26
N TYR A 383 0.77 7.93 17.08
CA TYR A 383 0.90 6.54 16.64
C TYR A 383 0.27 5.63 17.70
N ARG A 384 -0.70 4.80 17.30
CA ARG A 384 -1.40 3.91 18.22
C ARG A 384 -1.59 2.52 17.67
N GLY A 385 -1.63 1.54 18.59
CA GLY A 385 -1.99 0.16 18.27
C GLY A 385 -3.48 0.04 17.97
N MET A 386 -3.82 -0.86 17.03
CA MET A 386 -5.23 -1.16 16.73
C MET A 386 -5.96 -1.81 17.93
N GLY A 387 -5.22 -2.38 18.89
CA GLY A 387 -5.73 -2.86 20.19
C GLY A 387 -5.69 -1.83 21.32
N SER A 388 -5.41 -0.56 21.05
CA SER A 388 -5.54 0.52 22.03
C SER A 388 -7.02 0.85 22.29
N ILE A 389 -7.34 1.41 23.45
CA ILE A 389 -8.71 1.76 23.81
C ILE A 389 -9.35 2.68 22.76
N GLY A 390 -8.66 3.76 22.38
CA GLY A 390 -9.16 4.69 21.39
C GLY A 390 -9.37 4.10 20.00
N ALA A 391 -8.47 3.18 19.56
CA ALA A 391 -8.65 2.50 18.28
C ALA A 391 -9.84 1.52 18.33
N MET A 392 -10.00 0.77 19.42
CA MET A 392 -11.11 -0.17 19.61
C MET A 392 -12.47 0.54 19.67
N GLN A 393 -12.55 1.72 20.29
CA GLN A 393 -13.76 2.53 20.31
C GLN A 393 -14.14 3.10 18.93
N GLN A 394 -13.17 3.21 18.01
CA GLN A 394 -13.39 3.68 16.64
C GLN A 394 -13.60 2.57 15.61
N GLY A 395 -13.74 1.30 16.04
CA GLY A 395 -14.13 0.20 15.17
C GLY A 395 -13.14 -0.96 15.04
N SER A 396 -12.02 -0.97 15.79
CA SER A 396 -11.07 -2.10 15.75
C SER A 396 -11.28 -3.16 16.85
N ALA A 397 -12.35 -3.07 17.64
CA ALA A 397 -12.64 -4.04 18.70
C ALA A 397 -12.89 -5.46 18.15
N ASP A 398 -13.47 -5.59 16.95
CA ASP A 398 -13.67 -6.85 16.23
C ASP A 398 -12.35 -7.57 15.91
N ARG A 399 -11.28 -6.82 15.67
CA ARG A 399 -9.92 -7.37 15.44
C ARG A 399 -9.44 -8.24 16.62
N TYR A 400 -9.89 -7.89 17.83
CA TYR A 400 -9.53 -8.54 19.11
C TYR A 400 -10.67 -9.37 19.69
N PHE A 401 -11.71 -9.66 18.90
CA PHE A 401 -12.90 -10.43 19.33
C PHE A 401 -13.62 -9.81 20.55
N GLN A 402 -13.59 -8.48 20.66
CA GLN A 402 -14.18 -7.70 21.74
C GLN A 402 -15.34 -6.82 21.26
N GLU A 403 -16.10 -7.26 20.28
CA GLU A 403 -17.31 -6.56 19.82
C GLU A 403 -18.40 -6.59 20.89
N SER A 404 -19.10 -5.46 21.06
CA SER A 404 -20.30 -5.40 21.88
C SER A 404 -21.53 -5.64 21.00
N SER A 405 -22.45 -6.48 21.45
CA SER A 405 -23.74 -6.67 20.81
C SER A 405 -24.63 -5.40 20.77
N THR A 406 -24.21 -4.33 21.45
CA THR A 406 -24.90 -3.03 21.52
C THR A 406 -24.23 -1.91 20.73
N GLY A 407 -23.24 -2.23 19.92
CA GLY A 407 -22.66 -1.30 18.90
C GLY A 407 -21.61 -0.31 19.42
N ASN A 408 -21.52 -0.03 20.71
CA ASN A 408 -20.47 0.84 21.26
C ASN A 408 -19.85 0.19 22.53
N PRO A 409 -18.64 -0.38 22.45
CA PRO A 409 -18.06 -1.05 23.59
C PRO A 409 -17.77 -0.01 24.69
N ASN A 410 -18.31 -0.25 25.89
CA ASN A 410 -17.97 0.54 27.06
C ASN A 410 -16.46 0.42 27.32
N ALA A 411 -15.76 1.55 27.32
CA ALA A 411 -14.29 1.61 27.50
C ALA A 411 -13.80 0.82 28.73
N ASP A 412 -14.58 0.81 29.82
CA ASP A 412 -14.25 0.13 31.08
C ASP A 412 -14.30 -1.40 30.98
N LYS A 413 -14.86 -1.95 29.89
CA LYS A 413 -14.97 -3.40 29.65
C LYS A 413 -14.01 -3.91 28.58
N LEU A 414 -13.29 -3.03 27.89
CA LEU A 414 -12.29 -3.41 26.92
C LEU A 414 -10.99 -3.85 27.60
N VAL A 415 -10.37 -4.89 27.07
CA VAL A 415 -9.02 -5.33 27.47
C VAL A 415 -8.04 -4.94 26.36
N PRO A 416 -7.29 -3.84 26.52
CA PRO A 416 -6.41 -3.36 25.46
C PRO A 416 -5.18 -4.26 25.29
N GLU A 417 -4.86 -4.54 24.03
CA GLU A 417 -3.63 -5.24 23.62
C GLU A 417 -2.70 -4.32 22.82
N GLY A 418 -2.79 -3.03 23.04
CA GLY A 418 -1.97 -1.99 22.41
C GLY A 418 -2.02 -0.69 23.18
N ILE A 419 -1.04 0.16 22.91
CA ILE A 419 -0.91 1.49 23.53
C ILE A 419 -1.13 2.61 22.52
N GLU A 420 -1.36 3.81 23.03
CA GLU A 420 -1.34 5.06 22.28
C GLU A 420 -0.07 5.85 22.64
N GLY A 421 0.58 6.37 21.63
CA GLY A 421 1.83 7.08 21.81
C GLY A 421 2.07 8.07 20.67
N ARG A 422 3.30 8.52 20.55
CA ARG A 422 3.76 9.41 19.49
C ARG A 422 5.10 8.94 18.97
N VAL A 423 5.34 9.21 17.69
CA VAL A 423 6.63 8.97 17.03
C VAL A 423 7.21 10.28 16.53
N PRO A 424 8.53 10.43 16.46
CA PRO A 424 9.15 11.61 15.86
C PRO A 424 8.65 11.82 14.42
N TYR A 425 8.40 13.08 14.05
CA TYR A 425 8.14 13.43 12.67
C TYR A 425 9.38 13.19 11.82
N LYS A 426 9.22 12.54 10.67
CA LYS A 426 10.33 12.05 9.84
C LYS A 426 10.38 12.71 8.45
N GLY A 427 9.49 13.67 8.15
CA GLY A 427 9.37 14.25 6.80
C GLY A 427 8.71 13.30 5.81
N SER A 428 9.05 13.42 4.53
CA SER A 428 8.44 12.63 3.46
C SER A 428 8.75 11.13 3.56
N VAL A 429 7.74 10.31 3.32
CA VAL A 429 7.86 8.84 3.25
C VAL A 429 8.84 8.38 2.16
N VAL A 430 8.98 9.14 1.07
CA VAL A 430 9.90 8.82 -0.04
C VAL A 430 11.34 8.72 0.47
N SER A 431 11.76 9.64 1.36
CA SER A 431 13.10 9.60 1.97
C SER A 431 13.30 8.35 2.82
N ILE A 432 12.28 7.94 3.57
CA ILE A 432 12.33 6.73 4.40
C ILE A 432 12.43 5.48 3.50
N ILE A 433 11.58 5.40 2.46
CA ILE A 433 11.59 4.29 1.50
C ILE A 433 12.97 4.17 0.84
N TYR A 434 13.55 5.29 0.43
CA TYR A 434 14.88 5.31 -0.17
C TYR A 434 15.96 4.71 0.74
N GLN A 435 15.95 5.08 2.03
CA GLN A 435 16.89 4.53 3.02
C GLN A 435 16.66 3.03 3.27
N MET A 436 15.39 2.61 3.38
CA MET A 436 15.03 1.20 3.60
C MET A 436 15.43 0.33 2.39
N ALA A 437 15.11 0.78 1.18
CA ALA A 437 15.50 0.10 -0.06
C ALA A 437 17.03 0.06 -0.24
N GLY A 438 17.71 1.16 0.07
CA GLY A 438 19.17 1.26 0.02
C GLY A 438 19.87 0.27 0.95
N GLY A 439 19.37 0.15 2.20
CA GLY A 439 19.91 -0.81 3.16
C GLY A 439 19.64 -2.27 2.76
N LEU A 440 18.47 -2.58 2.20
CA LEU A 440 18.20 -3.92 1.66
C LEU A 440 19.13 -4.24 0.48
N ARG A 441 19.35 -3.31 -0.46
CA ARG A 441 20.29 -3.49 -1.57
C ARG A 441 21.74 -3.71 -1.08
N ALA A 442 22.15 -2.98 -0.04
CA ALA A 442 23.46 -3.19 0.58
C ALA A 442 23.59 -4.61 1.15
N SER A 443 22.57 -5.08 1.89
CA SER A 443 22.53 -6.44 2.41
C SER A 443 22.61 -7.50 1.29
N MET A 444 21.85 -7.31 0.20
CA MET A 444 21.89 -8.19 -0.97
C MET A 444 23.30 -8.22 -1.60
N GLY A 445 23.96 -7.08 -1.68
CA GLY A 445 25.34 -6.97 -2.13
C GLY A 445 26.31 -7.76 -1.25
N TYR A 446 26.20 -7.65 0.07
CA TYR A 446 27.03 -8.42 1.02
C TYR A 446 26.76 -9.94 0.95
N CYS A 447 25.52 -10.34 0.72
CA CYS A 447 25.16 -11.76 0.60
C CYS A 447 25.36 -12.35 -0.80
N GLY A 448 25.74 -11.55 -1.79
CA GLY A 448 25.90 -12.00 -3.18
C GLY A 448 24.59 -12.28 -3.91
N CYS A 449 23.45 -11.79 -3.41
CA CYS A 449 22.11 -12.09 -3.90
C CYS A 449 21.61 -10.99 -4.84
N ALA A 450 21.40 -11.30 -6.12
CA ALA A 450 20.91 -10.31 -7.10
C ALA A 450 19.40 -10.06 -7.02
N THR A 451 18.63 -10.97 -6.45
CA THR A 451 17.15 -10.92 -6.37
C THR A 451 16.65 -11.30 -4.98
N ILE A 452 15.38 -10.98 -4.71
CA ILE A 452 14.69 -11.41 -3.48
C ILE A 452 14.64 -12.93 -3.38
N GLU A 453 14.43 -13.64 -4.48
CA GLU A 453 14.43 -15.10 -4.52
C GLU A 453 15.82 -15.69 -4.16
N ALA A 454 16.91 -15.07 -4.63
CA ALA A 454 18.27 -15.48 -4.23
C ALA A 454 18.46 -15.28 -2.71
N MET A 455 17.96 -14.17 -2.13
CA MET A 455 17.98 -13.96 -0.67
C MET A 455 17.27 -15.08 0.09
N HIS A 456 16.13 -15.58 -0.40
CA HIS A 456 15.40 -16.69 0.22
C HIS A 456 16.19 -18.01 0.21
N ASN A 457 16.94 -18.27 -0.87
CA ASN A 457 17.52 -19.57 -1.12
C ASN A 457 19.00 -19.69 -0.73
N GLU A 458 19.75 -18.58 -0.74
CA GLU A 458 21.21 -18.59 -0.65
C GLU A 458 21.73 -17.95 0.64
N SER A 459 20.92 -17.07 1.30
CA SER A 459 21.33 -16.39 2.52
C SER A 459 21.48 -17.36 3.70
N GLN A 460 22.47 -17.12 4.54
CA GLN A 460 22.70 -17.87 5.76
C GLN A 460 22.62 -16.96 6.99
N PHE A 461 22.13 -17.50 8.08
CA PHE A 461 22.06 -16.82 9.37
C PHE A 461 23.10 -17.37 10.34
N VAL A 462 23.59 -16.49 11.20
CA VAL A 462 24.28 -16.85 12.43
C VAL A 462 23.47 -16.33 13.62
N GLU A 463 23.30 -17.14 14.65
CA GLU A 463 22.74 -16.72 15.92
C GLU A 463 23.79 -15.94 16.69
N ILE A 464 23.40 -14.82 17.30
CA ILE A 464 24.28 -13.95 18.10
C ILE A 464 23.77 -13.86 19.55
N THR A 465 24.68 -13.49 20.43
CA THR A 465 24.37 -13.26 21.85
C THR A 465 23.94 -11.81 22.12
N ALA A 466 23.48 -11.51 23.34
CA ALA A 466 23.26 -10.14 23.78
C ALA A 466 24.52 -9.26 23.73
N ALA A 467 25.71 -9.84 23.76
CA ALA A 467 26.97 -9.13 23.53
C ALA A 467 27.14 -8.77 22.06
N GLY A 468 26.81 -9.70 21.14
CA GLY A 468 26.88 -9.46 19.70
C GLY A 468 25.91 -8.38 19.20
N ILE A 469 24.69 -8.30 19.74
CA ILE A 469 23.79 -7.20 19.39
C ILE A 469 24.32 -5.84 19.89
N ARG A 470 24.90 -5.77 21.09
CA ARG A 470 25.55 -4.55 21.57
C ARG A 470 26.75 -4.12 20.73
N GLU A 471 27.57 -5.07 20.28
CA GLU A 471 28.67 -4.84 19.34
C GLU A 471 28.18 -4.32 17.99
N SER A 472 26.96 -4.72 17.57
CA SER A 472 26.36 -4.30 16.30
C SER A 472 25.88 -2.84 16.31
N HIS A 473 25.60 -2.27 17.47
CA HIS A 473 25.25 -0.87 17.61
C HIS A 473 26.51 0.00 17.80
N VAL A 474 26.36 1.29 17.50
CA VAL A 474 27.41 2.28 17.75
C VAL A 474 27.79 2.27 19.24
N HIS A 475 29.05 2.06 19.57
CA HIS A 475 29.58 2.01 20.92
C HIS A 475 30.92 2.76 21.00
N ASP A 476 31.30 3.13 22.21
CA ASP A 476 32.57 3.82 22.53
C ASP A 476 32.79 5.17 21.80
N VAL A 477 31.76 5.77 21.23
CA VAL A 477 31.79 7.07 20.57
C VAL A 477 30.53 7.89 20.88
N GLN A 478 30.66 9.21 20.86
CA GLN A 478 29.52 10.12 20.95
C GLN A 478 29.09 10.52 19.54
N ILE A 479 27.83 10.29 19.19
CA ILE A 479 27.29 10.71 17.90
C ILE A 479 27.20 12.24 17.87
N THR A 480 27.92 12.87 16.95
CA THR A 480 27.88 14.32 16.73
C THR A 480 26.99 14.72 15.57
N LYS A 481 26.72 13.79 14.64
CA LYS A 481 25.82 13.94 13.51
C LYS A 481 25.07 12.62 13.28
N GLU A 482 23.75 12.67 13.41
CA GLU A 482 22.89 11.49 13.16
C GLU A 482 22.93 11.07 11.69
N ALA A 483 22.94 9.76 11.44
CA ALA A 483 22.73 9.21 10.12
C ALA A 483 21.20 9.11 9.83
N PRO A 484 20.77 9.31 8.58
CA PRO A 484 19.33 9.31 8.26
C PRO A 484 18.66 7.95 8.47
N ASN A 485 19.43 6.87 8.51
CA ASN A 485 18.98 5.47 8.62
C ASN A 485 19.39 4.78 9.94
N TYR A 486 20.01 5.50 10.86
CA TYR A 486 20.39 4.99 12.17
C TYR A 486 20.06 6.00 13.27
N ARG A 487 19.41 5.52 14.33
CA ARG A 487 19.21 6.27 15.59
C ARG A 487 19.59 5.35 16.74
N ALA A 488 20.34 5.88 17.69
CA ALA A 488 20.50 5.23 18.98
C ALA A 488 19.19 5.44 19.77
N ASP A 489 18.62 4.37 20.31
CA ASP A 489 17.43 4.41 21.17
C ASP A 489 17.79 4.97 22.56
#